data_a98464041688626b6ada5e629a4f2de4
#
_entry.id   a98464041688626b6ada5e629a4f2de4
#
_cell.length_a   1.000
_cell.length_b   1.000
_cell.length_c   1.000
_cell.angle_alpha   90.00
_cell.angle_beta   90.00
_cell.angle_gamma   90.00
#
_symmetry.space_group_name_H-M   'P 1'
#
loop_
_entity.id
_entity.type
_entity.pdbx_description
1 polymer ?
#
loop_
_entity_poly.entity_id
_entity_poly.type
_entity_poly.pdbx_seq_one_letter_code
_entity_poly.pdbx_strand_id
1 'polypeptide(L)'
;MAIATINPTTGQTIKTFDSLTDAQVDQKLQKAIDTFRSFRKLSFADRARMMVRAAEILESEKDSLAHLMTLEMGKTLRSAVDEAVKCAWACRYYAEHAEKFLADEQVETPASRSFIRYQPMGVILVIMPWNYPFWQVFRFIAPGLMAGNVGVLKHASNVPQCALKIEEVLVKAGFPEGAFQTLLIGSGQVDRILDDPRVAAATLTGSEGAGVQVGSGAAKRIKKVVLELGGSDPFIVMPSANLEEAITVGIKARVINNGQSCIAAKRFIVADQIADKFQHEFVAQMEKLKLGDPFDEKTDVGPLANAEAVTSLQADVSASVKAGAKVLTGGKPANLPGSFYLPTVLVDIPKDSPAYREELFGPVASIFRVKNADEAIRVANDSRFGLGASAWTNDKAEQERFINELEAGMVFINQMVFSDPRVPFGGVKRSGVGRELSTYGIREFTNVKTVWVK
;
A
#
# COMPACT_ATOMS: atom_id res chain seq x y z
N MET A 1 -3.99 -3.71 21.62
CA MET A 1 -2.55 -3.36 21.64
C MET A 1 -2.41 -1.91 22.09
N ALA A 2 -1.36 -1.58 22.85
CA ALA A 2 -1.03 -0.20 23.19
C ALA A 2 -0.64 0.58 21.94
N ILE A 3 -0.88 1.88 21.93
CA ILE A 3 -0.36 2.78 20.87
C ILE A 3 1.05 3.17 21.32
N ALA A 4 2.06 2.67 20.61
CA ALA A 4 3.45 2.85 21.03
C ALA A 4 4.43 2.77 19.86
N THR A 5 5.49 3.55 19.92
CA THR A 5 6.69 3.38 19.13
C THR A 5 7.55 2.31 19.78
N ILE A 6 7.74 1.18 19.11
CA ILE A 6 8.62 0.10 19.52
C ILE A 6 9.66 -0.06 18.41
N ASN A 7 10.94 0.06 18.74
CA ASN A 7 12.01 -0.10 17.75
C ASN A 7 12.12 -1.58 17.32
N PRO A 8 11.83 -1.93 16.05
CA PRO A 8 11.87 -3.31 15.59
C PRO A 8 13.26 -3.96 15.65
N THR A 9 14.32 -3.15 15.60
CA THR A 9 15.72 -3.60 15.65
C THR A 9 16.11 -4.12 17.04
N THR A 10 15.51 -3.52 18.09
CA THR A 10 15.89 -3.84 19.48
C THR A 10 14.75 -4.45 20.30
N GLY A 11 13.51 -4.30 19.87
CA GLY A 11 12.31 -4.65 20.62
C GLY A 11 11.98 -3.66 21.76
N GLN A 12 12.75 -2.57 21.91
CA GLN A 12 12.54 -1.60 23.00
C GLN A 12 11.40 -0.65 22.70
N THR A 13 10.55 -0.41 23.70
CA THR A 13 9.55 0.66 23.67
C THR A 13 10.21 2.00 23.85
N ILE A 14 10.09 2.86 22.84
CA ILE A 14 10.66 4.21 22.83
C ILE A 14 9.70 5.24 23.41
N LYS A 15 8.41 5.11 23.05
CA LYS A 15 7.38 6.05 23.49
C LYS A 15 6.00 5.40 23.46
N THR A 16 5.17 5.68 24.47
CA THR A 16 3.77 5.26 24.55
C THR A 16 2.87 6.48 24.39
N PHE A 17 1.64 6.24 23.92
CA PHE A 17 0.63 7.27 23.70
C PHE A 17 -0.71 6.82 24.27
N ASP A 18 -1.40 7.75 24.90
CA ASP A 18 -2.76 7.49 25.38
C ASP A 18 -3.75 7.48 24.21
N SER A 19 -4.70 6.57 24.27
CA SER A 19 -5.80 6.56 23.31
C SER A 19 -6.72 7.75 23.59
N LEU A 20 -7.20 8.38 22.50
CA LEU A 20 -8.22 9.42 22.62
C LEU A 20 -9.50 8.86 23.23
N THR A 21 -10.08 9.64 24.13
CA THR A 21 -11.43 9.39 24.67
C THR A 21 -12.48 9.63 23.58
N ASP A 22 -13.65 9.07 23.77
CA ASP A 22 -14.80 9.29 22.87
C ASP A 22 -15.16 10.77 22.72
N ALA A 23 -15.06 11.56 23.78
CA ALA A 23 -15.30 13.02 23.72
C ALA A 23 -14.25 13.75 22.87
N GLN A 24 -12.99 13.35 22.96
CA GLN A 24 -11.92 13.91 22.12
C GLN A 24 -12.09 13.53 20.64
N VAL A 25 -12.50 12.29 20.36
CA VAL A 25 -12.84 11.86 18.99
C VAL A 25 -14.01 12.69 18.46
N ASP A 26 -15.07 12.90 19.25
CA ASP A 26 -16.21 13.71 18.87
C ASP A 26 -15.82 15.16 18.54
N GLN A 27 -14.96 15.79 19.35
CA GLN A 27 -14.43 17.13 19.09
C GLN A 27 -13.64 17.19 17.77
N LYS A 28 -12.81 16.18 17.47
CA LYS A 28 -12.06 16.10 16.20
C LYS A 28 -13.01 15.91 15.01
N LEU A 29 -14.04 15.11 15.11
CA LEU A 29 -15.05 14.94 14.07
C LEU A 29 -15.85 16.23 13.84
N GLN A 30 -16.21 16.94 14.93
CA GLN A 30 -16.87 18.23 14.81
C GLN A 30 -15.97 19.26 14.12
N LYS A 31 -14.69 19.35 14.50
CA LYS A 31 -13.70 20.21 13.84
C LYS A 31 -13.56 19.87 12.36
N ALA A 32 -13.53 18.57 12.00
CA ALA A 32 -13.43 18.14 10.61
C ALA A 32 -14.63 18.60 9.77
N ILE A 33 -15.87 18.39 10.25
CA ILE A 33 -17.07 18.79 9.48
C ILE A 33 -17.19 20.31 9.36
N ASP A 34 -16.82 21.07 10.39
CA ASP A 34 -16.84 22.53 10.34
C ASP A 34 -15.77 23.06 9.36
N THR A 35 -14.59 22.47 9.38
CA THR A 35 -13.53 22.76 8.40
C THR A 35 -13.98 22.42 6.98
N PHE A 36 -14.60 21.27 6.76
CA PHE A 36 -15.09 20.88 5.44
C PHE A 36 -16.02 21.91 4.82
N ARG A 37 -16.91 22.54 5.60
CA ARG A 37 -17.87 23.55 5.10
C ARG A 37 -17.20 24.75 4.44
N SER A 38 -16.03 25.16 4.93
CA SER A 38 -15.22 26.24 4.35
C SER A 38 -14.21 25.72 3.33
N PHE A 39 -13.49 24.64 3.63
CA PHE A 39 -12.42 24.08 2.81
C PHE A 39 -12.90 23.66 1.41
N ARG A 40 -14.07 23.04 1.31
CA ARG A 40 -14.68 22.66 0.02
C ARG A 40 -14.97 23.83 -0.93
N LYS A 41 -14.97 25.06 -0.41
CA LYS A 41 -15.23 26.28 -1.18
C LYS A 41 -13.95 26.94 -1.70
N LEU A 42 -12.77 26.50 -1.23
CA LEU A 42 -11.50 26.99 -1.72
C LEU A 42 -11.32 26.65 -3.21
N SER A 43 -10.66 27.52 -3.94
CA SER A 43 -10.31 27.26 -5.33
C SER A 43 -9.30 26.11 -5.45
N PHE A 44 -9.20 25.50 -6.63
CA PHE A 44 -8.14 24.52 -6.90
C PHE A 44 -6.75 25.15 -6.72
N ALA A 45 -6.57 26.40 -7.13
CA ALA A 45 -5.32 27.13 -6.97
C ALA A 45 -4.93 27.32 -5.48
N ASP A 46 -5.89 27.60 -4.59
CA ASP A 46 -5.63 27.72 -3.15
C ASP A 46 -5.18 26.38 -2.55
N ARG A 47 -5.89 25.31 -2.86
CA ARG A 47 -5.53 23.96 -2.42
C ARG A 47 -4.19 23.51 -3.00
N ALA A 48 -3.93 23.83 -4.28
CA ALA A 48 -2.66 23.50 -4.93
C ALA A 48 -1.45 24.19 -4.26
N ARG A 49 -1.56 25.46 -3.87
CA ARG A 49 -0.49 26.16 -3.14
C ARG A 49 -0.14 25.45 -1.83
N MET A 50 -1.13 25.06 -1.05
CA MET A 50 -0.91 24.31 0.19
C MET A 50 -0.31 22.92 -0.09
N MET A 51 -0.77 22.23 -1.15
CA MET A 51 -0.27 20.90 -1.52
C MET A 51 1.19 20.95 -2.01
N VAL A 52 1.56 21.97 -2.80
CA VAL A 52 2.95 22.21 -3.21
C VAL A 52 3.83 22.50 -1.99
N ARG A 53 3.32 23.31 -1.04
CA ARG A 53 4.05 23.59 0.20
C ARG A 53 4.26 22.31 1.03
N ALA A 54 3.27 21.41 1.07
CA ALA A 54 3.43 20.11 1.71
C ALA A 54 4.54 19.27 1.02
N ALA A 55 4.61 19.28 -0.31
CA ALA A 55 5.69 18.62 -1.05
C ALA A 55 7.07 19.21 -0.70
N GLU A 56 7.20 20.52 -0.63
CA GLU A 56 8.47 21.20 -0.24
C GLU A 56 8.92 20.81 1.16
N ILE A 57 7.99 20.71 2.12
CA ILE A 57 8.30 20.27 3.48
C ILE A 57 8.74 18.81 3.50
N LEU A 58 8.03 17.93 2.78
CA LEU A 58 8.39 16.51 2.67
C LEU A 58 9.79 16.32 2.06
N GLU A 59 10.15 17.11 1.06
CA GLU A 59 11.48 17.08 0.43
C GLU A 59 12.57 17.64 1.35
N SER A 60 12.30 18.77 2.02
CA SER A 60 13.28 19.42 2.89
C SER A 60 13.50 18.69 4.22
N GLU A 61 12.47 18.03 4.76
CA GLU A 61 12.54 17.25 6.00
C GLU A 61 12.73 15.73 5.74
N LYS A 62 12.99 15.28 4.51
CA LYS A 62 13.00 13.86 4.12
C LYS A 62 13.85 12.97 5.01
N ASP A 63 15.02 13.45 5.44
CA ASP A 63 15.95 12.66 6.24
C ASP A 63 15.41 12.44 7.67
N SER A 64 14.80 13.46 8.27
CA SER A 64 14.17 13.35 9.59
C SER A 64 12.91 12.49 9.54
N LEU A 65 12.11 12.60 8.46
CA LEU A 65 10.94 11.75 8.22
C LEU A 65 11.35 10.29 8.00
N ALA A 66 12.41 10.07 7.24
CA ALA A 66 12.96 8.74 7.00
C ALA A 66 13.47 8.10 8.30
N HIS A 67 14.19 8.86 9.13
CA HIS A 67 14.63 8.37 10.44
C HIS A 67 13.44 7.90 11.29
N LEU A 68 12.35 8.67 11.31
CA LEU A 68 11.15 8.32 12.05
C LEU A 68 10.48 7.03 11.52
N MET A 69 10.33 6.89 10.20
CA MET A 69 9.79 5.70 9.57
C MET A 69 10.64 4.45 9.85
N THR A 70 11.97 4.59 9.75
CA THR A 70 12.91 3.51 10.07
C THR A 70 12.80 3.09 11.52
N LEU A 71 12.70 4.06 12.45
CA LEU A 71 12.57 3.80 13.89
C LEU A 71 11.28 3.05 14.23
N GLU A 72 10.14 3.38 13.60
CA GLU A 72 8.84 2.84 13.96
C GLU A 72 8.48 1.52 13.27
N MET A 73 9.02 1.27 12.04
CA MET A 73 8.64 0.08 11.30
C MET A 73 9.81 -0.75 10.73
N GLY A 74 11.06 -0.33 10.91
CA GLY A 74 12.24 -1.11 10.60
C GLY A 74 12.66 -1.16 9.12
N LYS A 75 12.05 -0.39 8.22
CA LYS A 75 12.54 -0.29 6.83
C LYS A 75 13.92 0.36 6.78
N THR A 76 14.70 0.07 5.76
CA THR A 76 16.01 0.71 5.58
C THR A 76 15.84 2.22 5.39
N LEU A 77 16.81 2.99 5.88
CA LEU A 77 16.79 4.45 5.81
C LEU A 77 16.65 4.94 4.36
N ARG A 78 17.35 4.30 3.42
CA ARG A 78 17.23 4.58 1.97
C ARG A 78 15.79 4.41 1.48
N SER A 79 15.13 3.29 1.82
CA SER A 79 13.73 3.05 1.44
C SER A 79 12.77 4.07 2.07
N ALA A 80 13.09 4.57 3.27
CA ALA A 80 12.29 5.59 3.94
C ALA A 80 12.45 6.98 3.30
N VAL A 81 13.67 7.35 2.87
CA VAL A 81 13.91 8.57 2.07
C VAL A 81 13.14 8.53 0.75
N ASP A 82 13.21 7.40 0.04
CA ASP A 82 12.46 7.22 -1.22
C ASP A 82 10.94 7.35 -0.99
N GLU A 83 10.43 6.89 0.14
CA GLU A 83 9.01 7.03 0.49
C GLU A 83 8.61 8.49 0.69
N ALA A 84 9.40 9.28 1.42
CA ALA A 84 9.15 10.71 1.63
C ALA A 84 9.16 11.49 0.30
N VAL A 85 10.14 11.24 -0.56
CA VAL A 85 10.24 11.83 -1.91
C VAL A 85 9.03 11.43 -2.77
N LYS A 86 8.59 10.20 -2.69
CA LYS A 86 7.41 9.71 -3.41
C LYS A 86 6.12 10.41 -2.96
N CYS A 87 5.97 10.67 -1.68
CA CYS A 87 4.83 11.45 -1.16
C CYS A 87 4.84 12.88 -1.72
N ALA A 88 6.00 13.53 -1.76
CA ALA A 88 6.15 14.85 -2.34
C ALA A 88 5.80 14.86 -3.84
N TRP A 89 6.23 13.87 -4.58
CA TRP A 89 5.85 13.71 -5.99
C TRP A 89 4.32 13.60 -6.18
N ALA A 90 3.64 12.78 -5.39
CA ALA A 90 2.18 12.69 -5.47
C ALA A 90 1.50 14.02 -5.15
N CYS A 91 1.98 14.76 -4.15
CA CYS A 91 1.47 16.09 -3.83
C CYS A 91 1.59 17.07 -5.03
N ARG A 92 2.77 17.13 -5.67
CA ARG A 92 2.99 17.97 -6.85
C ARG A 92 2.11 17.55 -8.02
N TYR A 93 2.01 16.25 -8.28
CA TYR A 93 1.19 15.71 -9.36
C TYR A 93 -0.29 16.10 -9.22
N TYR A 94 -0.88 15.94 -8.03
CA TYR A 94 -2.27 16.32 -7.84
C TYR A 94 -2.48 17.82 -7.72
N ALA A 95 -1.51 18.58 -7.23
CA ALA A 95 -1.57 20.06 -7.28
C ALA A 95 -1.69 20.58 -8.71
N GLU A 96 -1.00 19.93 -9.66
CA GLU A 96 -0.99 20.31 -11.08
C GLU A 96 -2.24 19.81 -11.82
N HIS A 97 -2.74 18.61 -11.50
CA HIS A 97 -3.70 17.92 -12.38
C HIS A 97 -5.13 17.84 -11.83
N ALA A 98 -5.36 18.11 -10.54
CA ALA A 98 -6.66 17.86 -9.89
C ALA A 98 -7.79 18.67 -10.51
N GLU A 99 -7.57 19.93 -10.90
CA GLU A 99 -8.58 20.76 -11.55
C GLU A 99 -9.06 20.13 -12.86
N LYS A 100 -8.13 19.64 -13.67
CA LYS A 100 -8.45 18.94 -14.94
C LYS A 100 -9.20 17.64 -14.68
N PHE A 101 -8.79 16.87 -13.67
CA PHE A 101 -9.42 15.56 -13.35
C PHE A 101 -10.86 15.70 -12.83
N LEU A 102 -11.19 16.84 -12.24
CA LEU A 102 -12.50 17.12 -11.64
C LEU A 102 -13.29 18.20 -12.41
N ALA A 103 -12.82 18.56 -13.62
CA ALA A 103 -13.56 19.46 -14.49
C ALA A 103 -14.94 18.88 -14.85
N ASP A 104 -15.93 19.76 -15.05
CA ASP A 104 -17.25 19.36 -15.51
C ASP A 104 -17.16 18.67 -16.88
N GLU A 105 -17.74 17.49 -17.00
CA GLU A 105 -17.86 16.74 -18.26
C GLU A 105 -19.17 17.14 -18.96
N GLN A 106 -19.08 17.86 -20.08
CA GLN A 106 -20.24 18.26 -20.87
C GLN A 106 -20.88 17.03 -21.51
N VAL A 107 -22.21 16.95 -21.48
CA VAL A 107 -22.99 15.87 -22.09
C VAL A 107 -24.04 16.50 -22.99
N GLU A 108 -24.09 16.11 -24.25
CA GLU A 108 -25.11 16.57 -25.19
C GLU A 108 -26.47 15.91 -24.89
N THR A 109 -27.46 16.74 -24.60
CA THR A 109 -28.86 16.34 -24.34
C THR A 109 -29.80 17.41 -24.85
N PRO A 110 -31.15 17.20 -24.85
CA PRO A 110 -32.11 18.25 -25.17
C PRO A 110 -32.19 19.42 -24.17
N ALA A 111 -31.42 19.38 -23.07
CA ALA A 111 -31.34 20.50 -22.13
C ALA A 111 -30.55 21.68 -22.73
N SER A 112 -30.83 22.89 -22.23
CA SER A 112 -30.04 24.08 -22.59
C SER A 112 -28.58 23.95 -22.13
N ARG A 113 -28.35 23.21 -21.03
CA ARG A 113 -27.01 22.82 -20.52
C ARG A 113 -27.13 21.56 -19.71
N SER A 114 -26.27 20.57 -20.00
CA SER A 114 -26.15 19.38 -19.16
C SER A 114 -24.70 18.91 -19.04
N PHE A 115 -24.33 18.51 -17.85
CA PHE A 115 -22.97 18.09 -17.52
C PHE A 115 -22.92 17.21 -16.27
N ILE A 116 -21.81 16.50 -16.12
CA ILE A 116 -21.46 15.76 -14.91
C ILE A 116 -20.49 16.63 -14.08
N ARG A 117 -20.75 16.77 -12.79
CA ARG A 117 -19.92 17.51 -11.84
C ARG A 117 -19.42 16.62 -10.73
N TYR A 118 -18.15 16.76 -10.40
CA TYR A 118 -17.48 16.06 -9.30
C TYR A 118 -17.42 16.96 -8.07
N GLN A 119 -18.06 16.56 -6.97
CA GLN A 119 -18.11 17.34 -5.73
C GLN A 119 -17.56 16.52 -4.56
N PRO A 120 -16.75 17.12 -3.65
CA PRO A 120 -16.25 16.41 -2.47
C PRO A 120 -17.38 15.88 -1.60
N MET A 121 -17.21 14.67 -1.07
CA MET A 121 -18.20 13.98 -0.25
C MET A 121 -18.26 14.52 1.18
N GLY A 122 -17.11 14.85 1.79
CA GLY A 122 -17.08 15.30 3.18
C GLY A 122 -15.88 14.85 3.98
N VAL A 123 -16.16 14.42 5.21
CA VAL A 123 -15.17 13.84 6.11
C VAL A 123 -14.95 12.36 5.73
N ILE A 124 -13.73 11.99 5.44
CA ILE A 124 -13.36 10.62 5.09
C ILE A 124 -12.60 9.99 6.26
N LEU A 125 -13.04 8.83 6.70
CA LEU A 125 -12.28 8.00 7.65
C LEU A 125 -11.16 7.28 6.90
N VAL A 126 -9.92 7.55 7.29
CA VAL A 126 -8.71 7.05 6.65
C VAL A 126 -8.05 6.04 7.59
N ILE A 127 -8.01 4.76 7.22
CA ILE A 127 -7.46 3.68 8.04
C ILE A 127 -6.25 3.11 7.32
N MET A 128 -5.05 3.31 7.88
CA MET A 128 -3.81 3.00 7.17
C MET A 128 -2.89 2.08 7.98
N PRO A 129 -2.15 1.20 7.28
CA PRO A 129 -1.24 0.25 7.88
C PRO A 129 0.15 0.86 8.10
N TRP A 130 1.01 0.12 8.79
CA TRP A 130 2.34 0.53 9.20
C TRP A 130 3.45 0.38 8.13
N ASN A 131 3.22 -0.40 7.06
CA ASN A 131 4.32 -0.81 6.16
C ASN A 131 4.89 0.31 5.28
N TYR A 132 4.06 1.26 4.89
CA TYR A 132 4.48 2.52 4.28
C TYR A 132 3.77 3.67 5.02
N PRO A 133 4.33 4.11 6.17
CA PRO A 133 3.62 4.98 7.11
C PRO A 133 3.18 6.32 6.52
N PHE A 134 3.95 6.85 5.57
CA PHE A 134 3.61 8.09 4.86
C PHE A 134 2.90 7.80 3.54
N TRP A 135 3.45 6.92 2.69
CA TRP A 135 2.92 6.71 1.34
C TRP A 135 1.46 6.25 1.33
N GLN A 136 1.08 5.32 2.21
CA GLN A 136 -0.31 4.86 2.28
C GLN A 136 -1.27 6.01 2.60
N VAL A 137 -0.87 6.91 3.49
CA VAL A 137 -1.68 8.06 3.88
C VAL A 137 -1.71 9.11 2.76
N PHE A 138 -0.56 9.39 2.12
CA PHE A 138 -0.47 10.39 1.04
C PHE A 138 -1.17 9.94 -0.25
N ARG A 139 -1.35 8.64 -0.50
CA ARG A 139 -2.22 8.16 -1.59
C ARG A 139 -3.66 8.65 -1.46
N PHE A 140 -4.15 8.86 -0.23
CA PHE A 140 -5.43 9.52 0.03
C PHE A 140 -5.28 11.04 0.14
N ILE A 141 -4.30 11.55 0.93
CA ILE A 141 -4.17 13.00 1.19
C ILE A 141 -4.09 13.80 -0.09
N ALA A 142 -3.19 13.44 -1.01
CA ALA A 142 -2.93 14.22 -2.20
C ALA A 142 -4.19 14.35 -3.09
N PRO A 143 -4.87 13.28 -3.52
CA PRO A 143 -6.12 13.41 -4.28
C PRO A 143 -7.30 13.88 -3.43
N GLY A 144 -7.46 13.40 -2.19
CA GLY A 144 -8.62 13.65 -1.37
C GLY A 144 -8.75 15.12 -0.93
N LEU A 145 -7.64 15.74 -0.47
CA LEU A 145 -7.65 17.16 -0.11
C LEU A 145 -7.73 18.05 -1.36
N MET A 146 -7.09 17.65 -2.48
CA MET A 146 -7.24 18.40 -3.74
C MET A 146 -8.66 18.34 -4.29
N ALA A 147 -9.41 17.26 -4.05
CA ALA A 147 -10.83 17.18 -4.36
C ALA A 147 -11.70 18.07 -3.43
N GLY A 148 -11.16 18.52 -2.30
CA GLY A 148 -11.86 19.34 -1.30
C GLY A 148 -12.51 18.53 -0.17
N ASN A 149 -12.19 17.24 -0.03
CA ASN A 149 -12.54 16.46 1.16
C ASN A 149 -11.64 16.82 2.34
N VAL A 150 -12.00 16.35 3.52
CA VAL A 150 -11.16 16.36 4.73
C VAL A 150 -11.01 14.95 5.26
N GLY A 151 -9.95 14.67 6.01
CA GLY A 151 -9.64 13.34 6.50
C GLY A 151 -9.48 13.24 8.01
N VAL A 152 -9.90 12.12 8.59
CA VAL A 152 -9.57 11.72 9.95
C VAL A 152 -8.84 10.38 9.90
N LEU A 153 -7.59 10.38 10.33
CA LEU A 153 -6.67 9.25 10.20
C LEU A 153 -6.67 8.36 11.45
N LYS A 154 -7.05 7.10 11.28
CA LYS A 154 -6.70 6.03 12.21
C LYS A 154 -5.51 5.26 11.62
N HIS A 155 -4.31 5.54 12.10
CA HIS A 155 -3.10 4.82 11.68
C HIS A 155 -2.90 3.52 12.47
N ALA A 156 -1.98 2.66 12.01
CA ALA A 156 -1.55 1.50 12.78
C ALA A 156 -0.92 1.93 14.12
N SER A 157 -1.16 1.13 15.17
CA SER A 157 -0.78 1.49 16.55
C SER A 157 0.73 1.54 16.80
N ASN A 158 1.51 0.94 15.91
CA ASN A 158 2.98 0.87 16.00
C ASN A 158 3.72 2.00 15.24
N VAL A 159 2.99 2.92 14.59
CA VAL A 159 3.58 4.08 13.88
C VAL A 159 2.91 5.40 14.28
N PRO A 160 2.69 5.66 15.59
CA PRO A 160 1.94 6.81 16.06
C PRO A 160 2.65 8.14 15.82
N GLN A 161 3.98 8.17 15.88
CA GLN A 161 4.75 9.38 15.61
C GLN A 161 4.70 9.76 14.13
N CYS A 162 4.75 8.79 13.22
CA CYS A 162 4.52 9.02 11.79
C CYS A 162 3.15 9.65 11.53
N ALA A 163 2.09 9.13 12.19
CA ALA A 163 0.74 9.67 12.06
C ALA A 163 0.64 11.14 12.51
N LEU A 164 1.22 11.47 13.67
CA LEU A 164 1.25 12.85 14.19
C LEU A 164 2.09 13.78 13.32
N LYS A 165 3.21 13.27 12.78
CA LYS A 165 4.10 14.06 11.90
C LYS A 165 3.42 14.40 10.57
N ILE A 166 2.59 13.53 10.02
CA ILE A 166 1.81 13.80 8.81
C ILE A 166 0.85 14.98 9.05
N GLU A 167 0.10 14.98 10.17
CA GLU A 167 -0.76 16.10 10.55
C GLU A 167 0.04 17.41 10.68
N GLU A 168 1.21 17.37 11.36
CA GLU A 168 2.11 18.51 11.50
C GLU A 168 2.58 19.06 10.14
N VAL A 169 2.98 18.20 9.21
CA VAL A 169 3.41 18.61 7.85
C VAL A 169 2.30 19.38 7.14
N LEU A 170 1.05 18.90 7.21
CA LEU A 170 -0.07 19.56 6.55
C LEU A 170 -0.43 20.91 7.19
N VAL A 171 -0.40 21.00 8.52
CA VAL A 171 -0.60 22.28 9.23
C VAL A 171 0.49 23.29 8.86
N LYS A 172 1.76 22.86 8.85
CA LYS A 172 2.90 23.69 8.40
C LYS A 172 2.78 24.14 6.93
N ALA A 173 2.15 23.31 6.09
CA ALA A 173 1.89 23.61 4.69
C ALA A 173 0.77 24.64 4.51
N GLY A 174 0.04 24.99 5.58
CA GLY A 174 -1.04 25.98 5.56
C GLY A 174 -2.44 25.38 5.37
N PHE A 175 -2.59 24.05 5.40
CA PHE A 175 -3.93 23.46 5.46
C PHE A 175 -4.62 23.86 6.78
N PRO A 176 -5.92 24.19 6.74
CA PRO A 176 -6.66 24.49 7.95
C PRO A 176 -6.58 23.35 8.96
N GLU A 177 -6.42 23.66 10.23
CA GLU A 177 -6.58 22.67 11.28
C GLU A 177 -7.97 22.02 11.17
N GLY A 178 -8.02 20.71 11.11
CA GLY A 178 -9.26 19.97 10.85
C GLY A 178 -9.42 19.49 9.40
N ALA A 179 -8.62 19.99 8.42
CA ALA A 179 -8.58 19.43 7.08
C ALA A 179 -8.03 18.00 7.07
N PHE A 180 -7.05 17.72 7.93
CA PHE A 180 -6.56 16.36 8.18
C PHE A 180 -6.12 16.23 9.64
N GLN A 181 -6.67 15.24 10.34
CA GLN A 181 -6.43 15.06 11.76
C GLN A 181 -6.11 13.59 12.09
N THR A 182 -5.17 13.35 12.97
CA THR A 182 -4.83 12.02 13.49
C THR A 182 -5.73 11.67 14.68
N LEU A 183 -6.33 10.49 14.62
CA LEU A 183 -7.04 9.86 15.73
C LEU A 183 -6.14 8.77 16.33
N LEU A 184 -5.51 9.05 17.47
CA LEU A 184 -4.80 8.01 18.23
C LEU A 184 -5.82 7.13 18.94
N ILE A 185 -6.34 6.12 18.24
CA ILE A 185 -7.40 5.21 18.70
C ILE A 185 -7.08 3.76 18.37
N GLY A 186 -7.67 2.85 19.13
CA GLY A 186 -7.67 1.42 18.83
C GLY A 186 -8.68 1.04 17.73
N SER A 187 -8.59 -0.19 17.21
CA SER A 187 -9.53 -0.71 16.20
C SER A 187 -10.98 -0.79 16.71
N GLY A 188 -11.18 -0.99 18.00
CA GLY A 188 -12.52 -1.08 18.60
C GLY A 188 -13.38 0.19 18.48
N GLN A 189 -12.75 1.36 18.25
CA GLN A 189 -13.49 2.63 18.09
C GLN A 189 -13.88 2.93 16.63
N VAL A 190 -13.40 2.14 15.65
CA VAL A 190 -13.63 2.38 14.22
C VAL A 190 -15.10 2.27 13.84
N ASP A 191 -15.81 1.27 14.36
CA ASP A 191 -17.22 1.04 14.02
C ASP A 191 -18.11 2.20 14.46
N ARG A 192 -17.84 2.79 15.64
CA ARG A 192 -18.51 3.99 16.14
C ARG A 192 -18.27 5.20 15.23
N ILE A 193 -17.06 5.37 14.70
CA ILE A 193 -16.74 6.47 13.78
C ILE A 193 -17.43 6.27 12.43
N LEU A 194 -17.51 5.02 11.96
CA LEU A 194 -18.29 4.68 10.76
C LEU A 194 -19.79 4.95 10.95
N ASP A 195 -20.30 4.84 12.19
CA ASP A 195 -21.70 5.13 12.50
C ASP A 195 -22.03 6.63 12.51
N ASP A 196 -21.04 7.46 12.73
CA ASP A 196 -21.21 8.92 12.83
C ASP A 196 -21.67 9.53 11.49
N PRO A 197 -22.79 10.28 11.47
CA PRO A 197 -23.34 10.87 10.24
C PRO A 197 -22.43 11.94 9.62
N ARG A 198 -21.50 12.51 10.38
CA ARG A 198 -20.51 13.47 9.88
C ARG A 198 -19.47 12.80 8.95
N VAL A 199 -19.23 11.51 9.10
CA VAL A 199 -18.31 10.73 8.26
C VAL A 199 -19.03 10.25 7.00
N ALA A 200 -18.59 10.70 5.83
CA ALA A 200 -19.25 10.44 4.56
C ALA A 200 -18.83 9.12 3.89
N ALA A 201 -17.58 8.72 4.10
CA ALA A 201 -17.01 7.52 3.47
C ALA A 201 -15.78 7.04 4.26
N ALA A 202 -15.22 5.90 3.88
CA ALA A 202 -13.98 5.38 4.45
C ALA A 202 -13.02 4.87 3.37
N THR A 203 -11.71 4.96 3.65
CA THR A 203 -10.68 4.24 2.91
C THR A 203 -9.87 3.39 3.89
N LEU A 204 -9.53 2.19 3.48
CA LEU A 204 -8.69 1.31 4.27
C LEU A 204 -7.64 0.66 3.36
N THR A 205 -6.38 0.77 3.78
CA THR A 205 -5.33 -0.15 3.35
C THR A 205 -4.97 -1.05 4.53
N GLY A 206 -4.91 -2.38 4.31
CA GLY A 206 -4.62 -3.30 5.40
C GLY A 206 -4.84 -4.78 5.07
N SER A 207 -5.02 -5.59 6.12
CA SER A 207 -5.31 -7.02 5.96
C SER A 207 -6.72 -7.28 5.45
N GLU A 208 -6.93 -8.44 4.82
CA GLU A 208 -8.24 -8.91 4.36
C GLU A 208 -9.29 -8.88 5.48
N GLY A 209 -8.93 -9.33 6.69
CA GLY A 209 -9.83 -9.31 7.84
C GLY A 209 -10.28 -7.90 8.24
N ALA A 210 -9.36 -6.93 8.24
CA ALA A 210 -9.69 -5.53 8.48
C ALA A 210 -10.58 -4.96 7.36
N GLY A 211 -10.29 -5.32 6.10
CA GLY A 211 -11.10 -4.93 4.94
C GLY A 211 -12.54 -5.42 5.03
N VAL A 212 -12.74 -6.69 5.42
CA VAL A 212 -14.08 -7.25 5.63
C VAL A 212 -14.83 -6.51 6.74
N GLN A 213 -14.18 -6.19 7.86
CA GLN A 213 -14.82 -5.47 8.98
C GLN A 213 -15.22 -4.05 8.58
N VAL A 214 -14.31 -3.28 7.99
CA VAL A 214 -14.59 -1.89 7.59
C VAL A 214 -15.56 -1.84 6.41
N GLY A 215 -15.39 -2.71 5.41
CA GLY A 215 -16.28 -2.79 4.26
C GLY A 215 -17.71 -3.15 4.65
N SER A 216 -17.90 -4.17 5.49
CA SER A 216 -19.23 -4.53 6.00
C SER A 216 -19.83 -3.44 6.89
N GLY A 217 -19.01 -2.81 7.75
CA GLY A 217 -19.40 -1.69 8.58
C GLY A 217 -19.89 -0.48 7.76
N ALA A 218 -19.16 -0.11 6.70
CA ALA A 218 -19.53 0.96 5.78
C ALA A 218 -20.81 0.61 5.00
N ALA A 219 -20.93 -0.63 4.49
CA ALA A 219 -22.09 -1.09 3.74
C ALA A 219 -23.38 -1.08 4.57
N LYS A 220 -23.34 -1.50 5.84
CA LYS A 220 -24.47 -1.39 6.76
C LYS A 220 -25.02 0.04 6.91
N ARG A 221 -24.19 1.04 6.65
CA ARG A 221 -24.51 2.48 6.77
C ARG A 221 -24.63 3.18 5.42
N ILE A 222 -24.59 2.41 4.32
CA ILE A 222 -24.65 2.90 2.92
C ILE A 222 -23.55 3.96 2.66
N LYS A 223 -22.37 3.77 3.24
CA LYS A 223 -21.22 4.64 3.03
C LYS A 223 -20.29 4.05 2.00
N LYS A 224 -19.78 4.88 1.11
CA LYS A 224 -18.77 4.48 0.13
C LYS A 224 -17.49 4.05 0.83
N VAL A 225 -16.82 3.03 0.28
CA VAL A 225 -15.55 2.54 0.79
C VAL A 225 -14.59 2.22 -0.36
N VAL A 226 -13.29 2.51 -0.16
CA VAL A 226 -12.18 2.03 -0.96
C VAL A 226 -11.35 1.11 -0.07
N LEU A 227 -11.06 -0.09 -0.58
CA LEU A 227 -10.31 -1.12 0.15
C LEU A 227 -9.09 -1.52 -0.68
N GLU A 228 -7.91 -1.35 -0.11
CA GLU A 228 -6.64 -1.82 -0.65
C GLU A 228 -6.07 -2.86 0.32
N LEU A 229 -6.09 -4.13 -0.08
CA LEU A 229 -5.81 -5.25 0.81
C LEU A 229 -4.55 -6.02 0.41
N GLY A 230 -4.39 -7.22 0.94
CA GLY A 230 -3.24 -8.07 0.66
C GLY A 230 -3.09 -8.47 -0.81
N GLY A 231 -1.89 -8.93 -1.16
CA GLY A 231 -1.56 -9.43 -2.49
C GLY A 231 -0.53 -10.56 -2.42
N SER A 232 -0.68 -11.55 -3.27
CA SER A 232 0.32 -12.60 -3.48
C SER A 232 0.77 -12.57 -4.94
N ASP A 233 1.42 -11.44 -5.29
CA ASP A 233 1.70 -11.09 -6.68
C ASP A 233 2.59 -12.12 -7.36
N PRO A 234 2.20 -12.62 -8.55
CA PRO A 234 3.04 -13.47 -9.38
C PRO A 234 4.13 -12.64 -10.08
N PHE A 235 5.32 -13.25 -10.19
CA PHE A 235 6.44 -12.80 -10.99
C PHE A 235 6.78 -13.92 -11.97
N ILE A 236 6.25 -13.83 -13.19
CA ILE A 236 6.36 -14.86 -14.22
C ILE A 236 7.63 -14.64 -15.02
N VAL A 237 8.41 -15.70 -15.28
CA VAL A 237 9.62 -15.63 -16.11
C VAL A 237 9.57 -16.72 -17.19
N MET A 238 9.49 -16.28 -18.45
CA MET A 238 9.43 -17.15 -19.63
C MET A 238 10.81 -17.30 -20.30
N PRO A 239 11.03 -18.30 -21.15
CA PRO A 239 12.34 -18.60 -21.74
C PRO A 239 12.95 -17.47 -22.58
N SER A 240 12.12 -16.59 -23.17
CA SER A 240 12.58 -15.48 -23.98
C SER A 240 12.98 -14.23 -23.17
N ALA A 241 12.77 -14.25 -21.82
CA ALA A 241 13.11 -13.14 -20.94
C ALA A 241 14.63 -12.89 -20.89
N ASN A 242 15.01 -11.65 -20.60
CA ASN A 242 16.36 -11.38 -20.10
C ASN A 242 16.46 -11.91 -18.67
N LEU A 243 17.05 -13.11 -18.55
CA LEU A 243 17.06 -13.85 -17.29
C LEU A 243 17.83 -13.13 -16.18
N GLU A 244 18.97 -12.53 -16.50
CA GLU A 244 19.81 -11.81 -15.53
C GLU A 244 19.08 -10.59 -14.97
N GLU A 245 18.44 -9.82 -15.84
CA GLU A 245 17.63 -8.68 -15.43
C GLU A 245 16.40 -9.11 -14.61
N ALA A 246 15.71 -10.18 -15.05
CA ALA A 246 14.54 -10.71 -14.35
C ALA A 246 14.92 -11.19 -12.93
N ILE A 247 16.06 -11.83 -12.75
CA ILE A 247 16.55 -12.24 -11.43
C ILE A 247 16.87 -11.02 -10.56
N THR A 248 17.65 -10.06 -11.09
CA THR A 248 18.04 -8.85 -10.36
C THR A 248 16.83 -8.05 -9.89
N VAL A 249 15.87 -7.82 -10.79
CA VAL A 249 14.63 -7.11 -10.46
C VAL A 249 13.71 -7.97 -9.57
N GLY A 250 13.71 -9.29 -9.75
CA GLY A 250 12.96 -10.23 -8.92
C GLY A 250 13.40 -10.21 -7.46
N ILE A 251 14.72 -10.18 -7.20
CA ILE A 251 15.27 -10.00 -5.84
C ILE A 251 14.76 -8.69 -5.24
N LYS A 252 14.94 -7.57 -5.97
CA LYS A 252 14.45 -6.26 -5.52
C LYS A 252 12.95 -6.28 -5.25
N ALA A 253 12.16 -6.88 -6.15
CA ALA A 253 10.70 -7.02 -6.01
C ALA A 253 10.30 -7.87 -4.79
N ARG A 254 11.13 -8.87 -4.41
CA ARG A 254 10.85 -9.67 -3.22
C ARG A 254 11.15 -8.93 -1.93
N VAL A 255 12.31 -8.27 -1.85
CA VAL A 255 12.79 -7.68 -0.59
C VAL A 255 12.45 -6.20 -0.43
N ILE A 256 11.73 -5.60 -1.38
CA ILE A 256 11.25 -4.23 -1.23
C ILE A 256 10.55 -4.07 0.11
N ASN A 257 10.91 -3.03 0.87
CA ASN A 257 10.38 -2.78 2.20
C ASN A 257 10.55 -3.97 3.17
N ASN A 258 11.69 -4.63 3.14
CA ASN A 258 12.00 -5.86 3.90
C ASN A 258 11.04 -7.03 3.58
N GLY A 259 10.49 -7.06 2.36
CA GLY A 259 9.46 -8.01 1.94
C GLY A 259 8.04 -7.70 2.44
N GLN A 260 7.85 -6.60 3.16
CA GLN A 260 6.59 -6.20 3.78
C GLN A 260 5.80 -5.21 2.91
N SER A 261 5.55 -5.62 1.66
CA SER A 261 4.76 -4.85 0.71
C SER A 261 3.67 -5.73 0.07
N CYS A 262 2.46 -5.20 -0.05
CA CYS A 262 1.35 -5.90 -0.71
C CYS A 262 1.68 -6.23 -2.18
N ILE A 263 2.40 -5.34 -2.87
CA ILE A 263 2.86 -5.52 -4.25
C ILE A 263 4.25 -6.16 -4.39
N ALA A 264 4.88 -6.62 -3.29
CA ALA A 264 6.12 -7.39 -3.41
C ALA A 264 5.84 -8.71 -4.14
N ALA A 265 6.73 -9.12 -5.05
CA ALA A 265 6.62 -10.40 -5.70
C ALA A 265 6.77 -11.54 -4.67
N LYS A 266 5.78 -12.42 -4.58
CA LYS A 266 5.77 -13.54 -3.62
C LYS A 266 5.90 -14.87 -4.33
N ARG A 267 5.27 -15.02 -5.52
CA ARG A 267 5.21 -16.25 -6.29
C ARG A 267 6.00 -16.09 -7.58
N PHE A 268 7.20 -16.67 -7.64
CA PHE A 268 8.07 -16.69 -8.81
C PHE A 268 7.70 -17.89 -9.66
N ILE A 269 7.02 -17.66 -10.80
CA ILE A 269 6.49 -18.68 -11.69
C ILE A 269 7.42 -18.77 -12.90
N VAL A 270 8.24 -19.81 -12.96
CA VAL A 270 9.36 -19.90 -13.89
C VAL A 270 9.19 -21.07 -14.85
N ALA A 271 9.40 -20.84 -16.14
CA ALA A 271 9.33 -21.88 -17.16
C ALA A 271 10.43 -22.94 -16.93
N ASP A 272 10.07 -24.23 -17.05
CA ASP A 272 10.93 -25.39 -16.76
C ASP A 272 12.29 -25.31 -17.48
N GLN A 273 12.32 -24.81 -18.72
CA GLN A 273 13.51 -24.70 -19.55
C GLN A 273 14.62 -23.82 -18.93
N ILE A 274 14.25 -22.88 -18.06
CA ILE A 274 15.16 -21.93 -17.43
C ILE A 274 15.17 -22.04 -15.91
N ALA A 275 14.30 -22.89 -15.35
CA ALA A 275 14.03 -22.94 -13.91
C ALA A 275 15.26 -23.30 -13.07
N ASP A 276 16.09 -24.26 -13.51
CA ASP A 276 17.28 -24.65 -12.74
C ASP A 276 18.29 -23.50 -12.66
N LYS A 277 18.54 -22.81 -13.78
CA LYS A 277 19.43 -21.66 -13.83
C LYS A 277 18.87 -20.50 -13.01
N PHE A 278 17.58 -20.18 -13.19
CA PHE A 278 16.91 -19.14 -12.39
C PHE A 278 17.03 -19.42 -10.90
N GLN A 279 16.66 -20.62 -10.47
CA GLN A 279 16.69 -21.03 -9.06
C GLN A 279 18.10 -20.91 -8.46
N HIS A 280 19.12 -21.42 -9.16
CA HIS A 280 20.50 -21.36 -8.70
C HIS A 280 20.98 -19.92 -8.51
N GLU A 281 20.81 -19.07 -9.52
CA GLU A 281 21.25 -17.67 -9.48
C GLU A 281 20.42 -16.82 -8.49
N PHE A 282 19.10 -17.06 -8.41
CA PHE A 282 18.21 -16.37 -7.48
C PHE A 282 18.58 -16.67 -6.02
N VAL A 283 18.81 -17.95 -5.67
CA VAL A 283 19.25 -18.34 -4.33
C VAL A 283 20.60 -17.70 -4.00
N ALA A 284 21.56 -17.77 -4.91
CA ALA A 284 22.87 -17.17 -4.70
C ALA A 284 22.83 -15.66 -4.48
N GLN A 285 21.88 -14.95 -5.11
CA GLN A 285 21.68 -13.50 -4.87
C GLN A 285 20.93 -13.23 -3.55
N MET A 286 19.94 -14.04 -3.21
CA MET A 286 19.24 -13.91 -1.92
C MET A 286 20.19 -14.09 -0.73
N GLU A 287 21.16 -15.02 -0.83
CA GLU A 287 22.17 -15.27 0.20
C GLU A 287 23.18 -14.12 0.37
N LYS A 288 23.39 -13.32 -0.66
CA LYS A 288 24.29 -12.14 -0.61
C LYS A 288 23.67 -10.93 0.07
N LEU A 289 22.35 -10.92 0.28
CA LEU A 289 21.68 -9.80 0.90
C LEU A 289 22.16 -9.60 2.35
N LYS A 290 22.54 -8.38 2.67
CA LYS A 290 23.00 -8.00 4.00
C LYS A 290 21.81 -7.69 4.88
N LEU A 291 21.55 -8.57 5.84
CA LEU A 291 20.60 -8.37 6.90
C LEU A 291 21.26 -7.61 8.05
N GLY A 292 20.64 -6.54 8.57
CA GLY A 292 21.26 -5.76 9.63
C GLY A 292 20.48 -4.51 10.06
N ASP A 293 21.19 -3.63 10.77
CA ASP A 293 20.63 -2.35 11.23
C ASP A 293 20.09 -1.55 10.05
N PRO A 294 18.81 -1.18 10.04
CA PRO A 294 18.20 -0.44 8.94
C PRO A 294 18.74 1.00 8.79
N PHE A 295 19.48 1.51 9.77
CA PHE A 295 20.17 2.80 9.69
C PHE A 295 21.55 2.71 9.01
N ASP A 296 22.12 1.52 8.85
CA ASP A 296 23.37 1.32 8.08
C ASP A 296 23.03 1.31 6.59
N GLU A 297 23.69 2.21 5.82
CA GLU A 297 23.53 2.32 4.36
C GLU A 297 23.87 1.02 3.60
N LYS A 298 24.67 0.12 4.21
CA LYS A 298 25.07 -1.16 3.65
C LYS A 298 24.02 -2.26 3.86
N THR A 299 22.99 -2.00 4.65
CA THR A 299 21.91 -2.97 4.90
C THR A 299 20.96 -3.03 3.70
N ASP A 300 20.73 -4.23 3.18
CA ASP A 300 19.76 -4.50 2.13
C ASP A 300 18.38 -4.84 2.71
N VAL A 301 18.35 -5.56 3.83
CA VAL A 301 17.11 -6.00 4.49
C VAL A 301 17.21 -5.70 5.99
N GLY A 302 16.30 -4.88 6.48
CA GLY A 302 16.12 -4.57 7.90
C GLY A 302 15.20 -5.60 8.59
N PRO A 303 14.79 -5.31 9.86
CA PRO A 303 13.86 -6.16 10.60
C PRO A 303 12.44 -6.10 10.02
N LEU A 304 11.63 -7.11 10.36
CA LEU A 304 10.17 -7.03 10.25
C LEU A 304 9.64 -6.02 11.29
N ALA A 305 8.46 -5.51 11.10
CA ALA A 305 7.92 -4.40 11.89
C ALA A 305 7.75 -4.71 13.39
N ASN A 306 7.61 -5.98 13.77
CA ASN A 306 7.47 -6.41 15.16
C ASN A 306 7.67 -7.93 15.30
N ALA A 307 7.75 -8.40 16.54
CA ALA A 307 7.92 -9.82 16.86
C ALA A 307 6.74 -10.71 16.42
N GLU A 308 5.51 -10.17 16.39
CA GLU A 308 4.33 -10.90 15.92
C GLU A 308 4.44 -11.22 14.42
N ALA A 309 4.96 -10.29 13.61
CA ALA A 309 5.21 -10.52 12.20
C ALA A 309 6.24 -11.63 11.96
N VAL A 310 7.30 -11.71 12.80
CA VAL A 310 8.27 -12.81 12.76
C VAL A 310 7.61 -14.15 13.09
N THR A 311 6.81 -14.19 14.15
CA THR A 311 6.11 -15.39 14.62
C THR A 311 5.12 -15.90 13.59
N SER A 312 4.30 -15.00 13.02
CA SER A 312 3.32 -15.35 11.99
C SER A 312 4.00 -15.88 10.73
N LEU A 313 5.02 -15.18 10.22
CA LEU A 313 5.75 -15.61 9.04
C LEU A 313 6.43 -16.97 9.25
N GLN A 314 7.01 -17.20 10.43
CA GLN A 314 7.62 -18.50 10.77
C GLN A 314 6.58 -19.61 10.83
N ALA A 315 5.38 -19.33 11.35
CA ALA A 315 4.31 -20.32 11.38
C ALA A 315 3.90 -20.74 9.96
N ASP A 316 3.74 -19.78 9.04
CA ASP A 316 3.39 -20.03 7.65
C ASP A 316 4.46 -20.81 6.90
N VAL A 317 5.73 -20.44 7.09
CA VAL A 317 6.88 -21.15 6.49
C VAL A 317 6.98 -22.58 7.04
N SER A 318 6.86 -22.75 8.37
CA SER A 318 6.91 -24.07 9.01
C SER A 318 5.76 -24.98 8.56
N ALA A 319 4.55 -24.44 8.45
CA ALA A 319 3.39 -25.19 7.97
C ALA A 319 3.58 -25.61 6.50
N SER A 320 4.14 -24.72 5.68
CA SER A 320 4.44 -25.03 4.27
C SER A 320 5.49 -26.13 4.12
N VAL A 321 6.55 -26.08 4.94
CA VAL A 321 7.58 -27.14 4.96
C VAL A 321 6.99 -28.47 5.46
N LYS A 322 6.16 -28.44 6.49
CA LYS A 322 5.46 -29.64 7.00
C LYS A 322 4.54 -30.25 5.94
N ALA A 323 3.93 -29.42 5.08
CA ALA A 323 3.11 -29.87 3.96
C ALA A 323 3.94 -30.46 2.81
N GLY A 324 5.26 -30.22 2.73
CA GLY A 324 6.16 -30.78 1.72
C GLY A 324 7.00 -29.77 0.95
N ALA A 325 6.85 -28.47 1.20
CA ALA A 325 7.74 -27.46 0.61
C ALA A 325 9.18 -27.64 1.09
N LYS A 326 10.15 -27.31 0.22
CA LYS A 326 11.56 -27.38 0.56
C LYS A 326 12.16 -25.98 0.70
N VAL A 327 13.00 -25.80 1.71
CA VAL A 327 13.77 -24.57 1.93
C VAL A 327 15.13 -24.72 1.23
N LEU A 328 15.43 -23.81 0.32
CA LEU A 328 16.75 -23.75 -0.32
C LEU A 328 17.72 -22.85 0.45
N THR A 329 17.22 -21.77 1.03
CA THR A 329 18.00 -20.88 1.91
C THR A 329 17.06 -20.17 2.91
N GLY A 330 17.58 -19.75 4.05
CA GLY A 330 16.83 -19.03 5.10
C GLY A 330 15.88 -19.93 5.90
N GLY A 331 14.59 -19.66 5.84
CA GLY A 331 13.49 -20.44 6.44
C GLY A 331 13.34 -20.30 7.95
N LYS A 332 13.98 -19.30 8.59
CA LYS A 332 13.94 -19.10 10.04
C LYS A 332 14.24 -17.66 10.44
N PRO A 333 13.84 -17.24 11.66
CA PRO A 333 14.31 -16.00 12.25
C PRO A 333 15.85 -15.95 12.31
N ALA A 334 16.41 -14.75 12.15
CA ALA A 334 17.84 -14.55 12.28
C ALA A 334 18.25 -14.57 13.76
N ASN A 335 19.47 -15.00 14.04
CA ASN A 335 20.04 -14.93 15.39
C ASN A 335 20.61 -13.53 15.67
N LEU A 336 19.70 -12.53 15.67
CA LEU A 336 19.98 -11.12 15.95
C LEU A 336 18.96 -10.61 16.98
N PRO A 337 19.31 -9.59 17.80
CA PRO A 337 18.30 -8.89 18.60
C PRO A 337 17.24 -8.24 17.71
N GLY A 338 15.97 -8.25 18.14
CA GLY A 338 14.88 -7.64 17.40
C GLY A 338 14.15 -8.59 16.46
N SER A 339 13.45 -8.02 15.47
CA SER A 339 12.45 -8.72 14.66
C SER A 339 13.01 -9.17 13.28
N PHE A 340 14.16 -9.80 13.25
CA PHE A 340 14.83 -10.18 12.00
C PHE A 340 14.43 -11.55 11.47
N TYR A 341 14.23 -11.64 10.16
CA TYR A 341 13.94 -12.89 9.45
C TYR A 341 14.88 -13.04 8.25
N LEU A 342 15.47 -14.23 8.08
CA LEU A 342 16.43 -14.48 7.01
C LEU A 342 15.74 -14.44 5.64
N PRO A 343 16.35 -13.80 4.61
CA PRO A 343 15.93 -13.96 3.23
C PRO A 343 15.79 -15.43 2.87
N THR A 344 14.61 -15.80 2.36
CA THR A 344 14.19 -17.20 2.25
C THR A 344 13.73 -17.54 0.84
N VAL A 345 14.07 -18.72 0.36
CA VAL A 345 13.55 -19.28 -0.89
C VAL A 345 12.95 -20.66 -0.62
N LEU A 346 11.68 -20.80 -1.02
CA LEU A 346 10.92 -22.05 -0.96
C LEU A 346 10.66 -22.61 -2.36
N VAL A 347 10.71 -23.92 -2.50
CA VAL A 347 10.39 -24.67 -3.73
C VAL A 347 9.46 -25.85 -3.42
N ASP A 348 8.99 -26.55 -4.47
CA ASP A 348 8.10 -27.70 -4.34
C ASP A 348 6.85 -27.39 -3.51
N ILE A 349 6.22 -26.24 -3.79
CA ILE A 349 5.15 -25.68 -2.98
C ILE A 349 3.83 -26.48 -3.14
N PRO A 350 3.35 -27.17 -2.10
CA PRO A 350 2.06 -27.88 -2.15
C PRO A 350 0.88 -26.90 -2.22
N LYS A 351 -0.15 -27.25 -2.98
CA LYS A 351 -1.34 -26.39 -3.18
C LYS A 351 -2.08 -26.02 -1.91
N ASP A 352 -2.04 -26.87 -0.91
CA ASP A 352 -2.76 -26.68 0.36
C ASP A 352 -1.87 -26.01 1.44
N SER A 353 -0.65 -25.58 1.07
CA SER A 353 0.25 -24.91 1.98
C SER A 353 0.00 -23.40 2.06
N PRO A 354 0.35 -22.76 3.20
CA PRO A 354 0.31 -21.30 3.30
C PRO A 354 1.13 -20.59 2.22
N ALA A 355 2.31 -21.12 1.83
CA ALA A 355 3.13 -20.54 0.78
C ALA A 355 2.44 -20.49 -0.60
N TYR A 356 1.40 -21.32 -0.83
CA TYR A 356 0.57 -21.27 -2.02
C TYR A 356 -0.64 -20.35 -1.86
N ARG A 357 -1.30 -20.39 -0.70
CA ARG A 357 -2.64 -19.80 -0.49
C ARG A 357 -2.62 -18.42 0.16
N GLU A 358 -1.61 -18.17 1.02
CA GLU A 358 -1.56 -16.98 1.86
C GLU A 358 -0.58 -15.93 1.30
N GLU A 359 -0.61 -14.74 1.88
CA GLU A 359 0.37 -13.70 1.63
C GLU A 359 1.53 -13.82 2.62
N LEU A 360 2.70 -14.31 2.16
CA LEU A 360 3.91 -14.34 2.98
C LEU A 360 4.51 -12.92 3.09
N PHE A 361 4.17 -12.22 4.18
CA PHE A 361 4.47 -10.80 4.36
C PHE A 361 5.84 -10.59 5.02
N GLY A 362 6.91 -10.94 4.28
CA GLY A 362 8.30 -10.86 4.68
C GLY A 362 9.23 -11.33 3.55
N PRO A 363 10.55 -11.45 3.77
CA PRO A 363 11.53 -11.71 2.70
C PRO A 363 11.52 -13.18 2.27
N VAL A 364 10.37 -13.74 1.94
CA VAL A 364 10.20 -15.17 1.55
C VAL A 364 9.68 -15.24 0.11
N ALA A 365 10.45 -15.85 -0.77
CA ALA A 365 10.11 -16.13 -2.16
C ALA A 365 9.67 -17.59 -2.34
N SER A 366 8.54 -17.81 -3.03
CA SER A 366 8.06 -19.14 -3.41
C SER A 366 8.25 -19.34 -4.91
N ILE A 367 9.04 -20.34 -5.33
CA ILE A 367 9.32 -20.63 -6.75
C ILE A 367 8.44 -21.79 -7.21
N PHE A 368 7.74 -21.56 -8.33
CA PHE A 368 6.89 -22.53 -9.02
C PHE A 368 7.45 -22.82 -10.41
N ARG A 369 7.47 -24.06 -10.81
CA ARG A 369 7.89 -24.47 -12.15
C ARG A 369 6.67 -24.69 -13.03
N VAL A 370 6.73 -24.24 -14.29
CA VAL A 370 5.63 -24.37 -15.26
C VAL A 370 6.17 -24.74 -16.63
N LYS A 371 5.36 -25.46 -17.40
CA LYS A 371 5.74 -25.97 -18.73
C LYS A 371 5.69 -24.90 -19.82
N ASN A 372 4.73 -23.99 -19.73
CA ASN A 372 4.42 -23.00 -20.76
C ASN A 372 3.59 -21.84 -20.22
N ALA A 373 3.25 -20.88 -21.06
CA ALA A 373 2.45 -19.71 -20.71
C ALA A 373 1.04 -20.06 -20.19
N ASP A 374 0.39 -21.12 -20.73
CA ASP A 374 -0.93 -21.55 -20.26
C ASP A 374 -0.90 -21.95 -18.78
N GLU A 375 0.12 -22.72 -18.42
CA GLU A 375 0.30 -23.13 -17.03
C GLU A 375 0.72 -21.96 -16.15
N ALA A 376 1.55 -21.06 -16.66
CA ALA A 376 1.96 -19.84 -15.92
C ALA A 376 0.75 -18.97 -15.57
N ILE A 377 -0.13 -18.71 -16.53
CA ILE A 377 -1.38 -17.97 -16.33
C ILE A 377 -2.29 -18.69 -15.33
N ARG A 378 -2.47 -20.00 -15.51
CA ARG A 378 -3.28 -20.81 -14.60
C ARG A 378 -2.77 -20.75 -13.16
N VAL A 379 -1.46 -20.90 -12.92
CA VAL A 379 -0.85 -20.82 -11.58
C VAL A 379 -0.93 -19.40 -11.05
N ALA A 380 -0.71 -18.38 -11.88
CA ALA A 380 -0.81 -16.97 -11.47
C ALA A 380 -2.22 -16.64 -10.98
N ASN A 381 -3.26 -17.08 -11.70
CA ASN A 381 -4.66 -16.80 -11.39
C ASN A 381 -5.24 -17.70 -10.29
N ASP A 382 -4.60 -18.86 -9.96
CA ASP A 382 -5.02 -19.75 -8.85
C ASP A 382 -4.65 -19.13 -7.49
N SER A 383 -5.22 -17.97 -7.23
CA SER A 383 -5.07 -17.19 -6.00
C SER A 383 -6.35 -16.43 -5.70
N ARG A 384 -6.67 -16.29 -4.40
CA ARG A 384 -7.76 -15.40 -3.98
C ARG A 384 -7.41 -13.92 -4.12
N PHE A 385 -6.14 -13.59 -4.29
CA PHE A 385 -5.62 -12.25 -4.50
C PHE A 385 -5.55 -11.88 -5.99
N GLY A 386 -5.49 -10.58 -6.26
CA GLY A 386 -5.34 -10.04 -7.61
C GLY A 386 -4.95 -8.55 -7.57
N LEU A 387 -3.85 -8.21 -6.83
CA LEU A 387 -3.41 -6.83 -6.73
C LEU A 387 -2.54 -6.44 -7.92
N GLY A 388 -1.38 -7.05 -8.08
CA GLY A 388 -0.47 -6.83 -9.18
C GLY A 388 0.05 -8.14 -9.76
N ALA A 389 0.64 -8.06 -10.95
CA ALA A 389 1.35 -9.14 -11.62
C ALA A 389 2.52 -8.59 -12.43
N SER A 390 3.62 -9.32 -12.45
CA SER A 390 4.79 -9.05 -13.28
C SER A 390 5.02 -10.24 -14.21
N ALA A 391 5.27 -9.98 -15.50
CA ALA A 391 5.59 -11.04 -16.47
C ALA A 391 6.79 -10.63 -17.33
N TRP A 392 7.77 -11.51 -17.39
CA TRP A 392 9.03 -11.33 -18.10
C TRP A 392 9.09 -12.22 -19.31
N THR A 393 9.03 -11.62 -20.51
CA THR A 393 9.09 -12.28 -21.82
C THR A 393 9.37 -11.26 -22.90
N ASN A 394 10.13 -11.64 -23.91
CA ASN A 394 10.35 -10.86 -25.12
C ASN A 394 9.44 -11.33 -26.29
N ASP A 395 8.69 -12.40 -26.10
CA ASP A 395 7.68 -12.85 -27.07
C ASP A 395 6.43 -11.95 -26.99
N LYS A 396 6.08 -11.32 -28.11
CA LYS A 396 4.94 -10.39 -28.18
C LYS A 396 3.60 -11.05 -27.98
N ALA A 397 3.43 -12.28 -28.43
CA ALA A 397 2.19 -13.02 -28.25
C ALA A 397 1.99 -13.40 -26.76
N GLU A 398 3.06 -13.79 -26.07
CA GLU A 398 3.01 -14.02 -24.63
C GLU A 398 2.72 -12.71 -23.85
N GLN A 399 3.31 -11.56 -24.26
CA GLN A 399 3.02 -10.27 -23.62
C GLN A 399 1.51 -9.95 -23.69
N GLU A 400 0.91 -10.05 -24.87
CA GLU A 400 -0.53 -9.81 -25.06
C GLU A 400 -1.39 -10.77 -24.25
N ARG A 401 -0.99 -12.02 -24.16
CA ARG A 401 -1.68 -13.00 -23.33
C ARG A 401 -1.61 -12.64 -21.85
N PHE A 402 -0.45 -12.30 -21.31
CA PHE A 402 -0.32 -11.88 -19.92
C PHE A 402 -1.11 -10.62 -19.63
N ILE A 403 -1.11 -9.64 -20.53
CA ILE A 403 -1.91 -8.42 -20.38
C ILE A 403 -3.41 -8.72 -20.28
N ASN A 404 -3.91 -9.65 -21.11
CA ASN A 404 -5.35 -9.90 -21.22
C ASN A 404 -5.86 -10.98 -20.26
N GLU A 405 -5.02 -11.95 -19.88
CA GLU A 405 -5.47 -13.15 -19.17
C GLU A 405 -5.11 -13.17 -17.68
N LEU A 406 -4.18 -12.29 -17.20
CA LEU A 406 -3.86 -12.21 -15.76
C LEU A 406 -4.95 -11.47 -14.99
N GLU A 407 -5.48 -12.11 -13.96
CA GLU A 407 -6.56 -11.60 -13.10
C GLU A 407 -6.00 -10.73 -11.98
N ALA A 408 -5.40 -9.60 -12.34
CA ALA A 408 -4.85 -8.62 -11.42
C ALA A 408 -5.31 -7.20 -11.80
N GLY A 409 -5.31 -6.30 -10.81
CA GLY A 409 -5.63 -4.89 -11.06
C GLY A 409 -4.53 -4.14 -11.80
N MET A 410 -3.29 -4.67 -11.76
CA MET A 410 -2.12 -4.08 -12.41
C MET A 410 -1.26 -5.19 -13.04
N VAL A 411 -0.85 -5.02 -14.30
CA VAL A 411 0.04 -5.95 -15.01
C VAL A 411 1.23 -5.19 -15.56
N PHE A 412 2.43 -5.66 -15.24
CA PHE A 412 3.70 -5.07 -15.66
C PHE A 412 4.49 -6.07 -16.52
N ILE A 413 4.89 -5.67 -17.70
CA ILE A 413 5.70 -6.50 -18.60
C ILE A 413 7.17 -6.04 -18.52
N ASN A 414 8.08 -6.97 -18.25
CA ASN A 414 9.51 -6.75 -18.08
C ASN A 414 9.85 -5.66 -17.05
N GLN A 415 9.06 -5.60 -16.00
CA GLN A 415 9.22 -4.68 -14.89
C GLN A 415 8.56 -5.26 -13.63
N MET A 416 9.04 -4.87 -12.44
CA MET A 416 8.34 -5.16 -11.19
C MET A 416 7.12 -4.27 -11.02
N VAL A 417 6.15 -4.73 -10.24
CA VAL A 417 4.98 -3.93 -9.88
C VAL A 417 5.40 -2.76 -8.96
N PHE A 418 4.92 -1.57 -9.27
CA PHE A 418 5.12 -0.38 -8.42
C PHE A 418 3.92 0.56 -8.54
N SER A 419 3.73 1.43 -7.54
CA SER A 419 2.70 2.46 -7.56
C SER A 419 3.24 3.77 -8.16
N ASP A 420 2.44 4.42 -9.02
CA ASP A 420 2.75 5.65 -9.72
C ASP A 420 1.51 6.57 -9.67
N PRO A 421 1.62 7.84 -9.28
CA PRO A 421 0.47 8.75 -9.22
C PRO A 421 -0.30 8.92 -10.54
N ARG A 422 0.31 8.62 -11.67
CA ARG A 422 -0.25 8.82 -13.01
C ARG A 422 -1.19 7.70 -13.46
N VAL A 423 -1.08 6.52 -12.86
CA VAL A 423 -1.88 5.34 -13.22
C VAL A 423 -2.69 4.84 -12.03
N PRO A 424 -3.85 4.19 -12.25
CA PRO A 424 -4.66 3.69 -11.15
C PRO A 424 -3.92 2.57 -10.38
N PHE A 425 -4.07 2.59 -9.08
CA PHE A 425 -3.57 1.57 -8.17
C PHE A 425 -4.73 0.85 -7.51
N GLY A 426 -4.70 -0.48 -7.46
CA GLY A 426 -5.69 -1.29 -6.75
C GLY A 426 -5.89 -2.65 -7.37
N GLY A 427 -6.52 -3.53 -6.60
CA GLY A 427 -6.71 -4.92 -6.93
C GLY A 427 -8.11 -5.31 -7.37
N VAL A 428 -8.23 -6.58 -7.73
CA VAL A 428 -9.48 -7.32 -7.93
C VAL A 428 -9.54 -8.49 -6.95
N LYS A 429 -10.57 -9.30 -6.98
CA LYS A 429 -10.77 -10.42 -6.06
C LYS A 429 -10.72 -9.93 -4.60
N ARG A 430 -9.99 -10.63 -3.73
CA ARG A 430 -9.85 -10.25 -2.31
C ARG A 430 -8.73 -9.24 -2.04
N SER A 431 -8.08 -8.71 -3.08
CA SER A 431 -7.12 -7.62 -2.94
C SER A 431 -7.75 -6.25 -2.83
N GLY A 432 -9.05 -6.10 -3.09
CA GLY A 432 -9.72 -4.85 -2.78
C GLY A 432 -10.89 -4.46 -3.69
N VAL A 433 -11.40 -3.25 -3.41
CA VAL A 433 -12.53 -2.62 -4.10
C VAL A 433 -12.23 -1.13 -4.27
N GLY A 434 -12.51 -0.58 -5.45
CA GLY A 434 -12.16 0.78 -5.82
C GLY A 434 -10.74 0.90 -6.35
N ARG A 435 -10.29 2.14 -6.55
CA ARG A 435 -8.93 2.45 -7.02
C ARG A 435 -8.37 3.66 -6.26
N GLU A 436 -7.08 3.66 -6.09
CA GLU A 436 -6.33 4.84 -5.65
C GLU A 436 -5.50 5.38 -6.82
N LEU A 437 -4.98 6.59 -6.67
CA LEU A 437 -4.14 7.27 -7.65
C LEU A 437 -4.84 7.58 -8.99
N SER A 438 -4.15 8.32 -9.87
CA SER A 438 -4.63 8.82 -11.16
C SER A 438 -5.98 9.59 -11.08
N THR A 439 -6.65 9.72 -12.19
CA THR A 439 -8.02 10.27 -12.30
C THR A 439 -9.04 9.39 -11.58
N TYR A 440 -8.83 8.08 -11.52
CA TYR A 440 -9.73 7.17 -10.83
C TYR A 440 -9.73 7.41 -9.33
N GLY A 441 -8.56 7.49 -8.70
CA GLY A 441 -8.45 7.66 -7.25
C GLY A 441 -8.98 9.00 -6.75
N ILE A 442 -8.74 10.10 -7.47
CA ILE A 442 -9.28 11.41 -7.05
C ILE A 442 -10.81 11.46 -7.14
N ARG A 443 -11.43 10.70 -8.07
CA ARG A 443 -12.88 10.62 -8.25
C ARG A 443 -13.56 9.68 -7.25
N GLU A 444 -12.83 8.80 -6.59
CA GLU A 444 -13.42 7.83 -5.64
C GLU A 444 -14.20 8.51 -4.53
N PHE A 445 -13.70 9.59 -3.95
CA PHE A 445 -14.38 10.31 -2.88
C PHE A 445 -15.07 11.58 -3.37
N THR A 446 -15.70 11.49 -4.55
CA THR A 446 -16.56 12.54 -5.09
C THR A 446 -17.98 12.05 -5.32
N ASN A 447 -18.93 12.96 -5.15
CA ASN A 447 -20.30 12.79 -5.64
C ASN A 447 -20.31 13.12 -7.13
N VAL A 448 -20.57 12.11 -7.96
CA VAL A 448 -20.77 12.27 -9.40
C VAL A 448 -22.19 12.77 -9.63
N LYS A 449 -22.33 14.08 -9.82
CA LYS A 449 -23.62 14.76 -9.88
C LYS A 449 -24.05 15.06 -11.33
N THR A 450 -25.20 14.57 -11.72
CA THR A 450 -25.85 15.02 -12.95
C THR A 450 -26.41 16.43 -12.74
N VAL A 451 -26.09 17.34 -13.66
CA VAL A 451 -26.68 18.68 -13.73
C VAL A 451 -27.43 18.82 -15.05
N TRP A 452 -28.69 19.20 -14.95
CA TRP A 452 -29.57 19.39 -16.08
C TRP A 452 -30.28 20.73 -15.94
N VAL A 453 -30.09 21.62 -16.92
CA VAL A 453 -30.72 22.92 -16.97
C VAL A 453 -31.65 22.97 -18.19
N LYS A 454 -32.91 23.23 -17.97
CA LYS A 454 -33.91 23.33 -19.05
C LYS A 454 -33.72 24.63 -19.86
#